data_607520a5d5f9109b88953b128d8d8704
#
_entry.id   607520a5d5f9109b88953b128d8d8704
#
_cell.length_a   1.000
_cell.length_b   1.000
_cell.length_c   1.000
_cell.angle_alpha   90.00
_cell.angle_beta   90.00
_cell.angle_gamma   90.00
#
_symmetry.space_group_name_H-M   'P 1'
#
loop_
_entity.id
_entity.type
_entity.pdbx_description
1 polymer ?
#
loop_
_entity_poly.entity_id
_entity_poly.type
_entity_poly.pdbx_seq_one_letter_code
_entity_poly.pdbx_strand_id
1 'polypeptide(L)'
;MKTTVAAMDFGTSKIVTLVAENGGNQRCDISGAGIAAYDGYSGDQWNSPQLLNEAIRASITEAEAQSRFRIKEINVGVPGEFSRVYAIPAKVELQGADPRVTMKHIEAIFDSAQKELAPLRGVVVHRSPAWFMVDDGKKTLEPMDMKGRELRALVSFVVADQFFLDEISGRLREMNIAISGFFSTPTGEAMLYLPEEDRDRTAILIDMGYLNTEVMAVEGDAVIFHRTIPMGGGHIAMDVAEGLHVPMEAAEQVKRAYVYGMATPQQTYDIATGSDGKPASFPQSEVARVLEPRVDEIAEAIKGCIDQSGVRLGNWSSVYLTGGGLSLNRGGRDYLAGKLDRPVRETPKRTMKLNSPAYASALGLMDLVIDTVEHQHLPSPGLIGGVKDFFRSLFAG
;
A
#
# COMPACT_ATOMS: atom_id res chain seq x y z
N MET A 1 -16.37 10.90 21.42
CA MET A 1 -17.49 10.31 20.64
C MET A 1 -16.90 9.21 19.76
N LYS A 2 -17.57 8.06 19.59
CA LYS A 2 -17.17 7.09 18.57
C LYS A 2 -17.47 7.68 17.20
N THR A 3 -16.47 7.82 16.35
CA THR A 3 -16.63 8.26 14.97
C THR A 3 -16.59 7.04 14.07
N THR A 4 -17.61 6.87 13.22
CA THR A 4 -17.64 5.79 12.23
C THR A 4 -17.13 6.33 10.92
N VAL A 5 -16.16 5.66 10.30
CA VAL A 5 -15.58 6.03 9.02
C VAL A 5 -15.71 4.89 8.03
N ALA A 6 -15.84 5.22 6.74
CA ALA A 6 -15.81 4.28 5.64
C ALA A 6 -14.64 4.57 4.71
N ALA A 7 -13.99 3.50 4.21
CA ALA A 7 -12.92 3.61 3.25
C ALA A 7 -13.09 2.55 2.13
N MET A 8 -12.71 2.91 0.90
CA MET A 8 -12.78 2.04 -0.26
C MET A 8 -11.41 1.91 -0.91
N ASP A 9 -10.96 0.69 -1.04
CA ASP A 9 -9.70 0.29 -1.67
C ASP A 9 -9.94 -0.39 -3.01
N PHE A 10 -9.16 -0.03 -4.01
CA PHE A 10 -9.24 -0.53 -5.38
C PHE A 10 -8.04 -1.42 -5.69
N GLY A 11 -8.18 -2.74 -5.48
CA GLY A 11 -7.18 -3.69 -5.93
C GLY A 11 -7.40 -4.12 -7.38
N THR A 12 -6.47 -4.87 -7.95
CA THR A 12 -6.55 -5.34 -9.37
C THR A 12 -7.43 -6.57 -9.57
N SER A 13 -8.05 -7.13 -8.53
CA SER A 13 -8.99 -8.27 -8.65
C SER A 13 -10.28 -8.07 -7.85
N LYS A 14 -10.30 -7.11 -6.95
CA LYS A 14 -11.44 -6.85 -6.07
C LYS A 14 -11.42 -5.42 -5.55
N ILE A 15 -12.61 -4.90 -5.25
CA ILE A 15 -12.81 -3.70 -4.44
C ILE A 15 -13.12 -4.12 -3.01
N VAL A 16 -12.53 -3.44 -2.05
CA VAL A 16 -12.78 -3.67 -0.62
C VAL A 16 -13.31 -2.39 0.00
N THR A 17 -14.53 -2.42 0.51
CA THR A 17 -15.11 -1.32 1.30
C THR A 17 -15.12 -1.73 2.77
N LEU A 18 -14.45 -0.94 3.60
CA LEU A 18 -14.40 -1.13 5.05
C LEU A 18 -15.20 -0.06 5.77
N VAL A 19 -15.86 -0.46 6.85
CA VAL A 19 -16.46 0.44 7.84
C VAL A 19 -15.81 0.15 9.18
N ALA A 20 -15.26 1.17 9.83
CA ALA A 20 -14.61 1.03 11.10
C ALA A 20 -15.14 2.07 12.10
N GLU A 21 -15.13 1.70 13.39
CA GLU A 21 -15.40 2.60 14.51
C GLU A 21 -14.08 2.99 15.16
N ASN A 22 -13.89 4.30 15.32
CA ASN A 22 -12.80 4.85 16.12
C ASN A 22 -13.27 5.05 17.56
N GLY A 23 -12.50 4.65 18.52
CA GLY A 23 -12.78 4.89 19.94
C GLY A 23 -13.04 3.61 20.76
N GLY A 24 -12.00 2.92 21.14
CA GLY A 24 -12.00 1.75 22.02
C GLY A 24 -10.58 1.32 22.38
N ASN A 25 -10.44 0.14 22.97
CA ASN A 25 -9.14 -0.45 23.31
C ASN A 25 -8.32 -0.90 22.08
N GLN A 26 -8.89 -0.81 20.87
CA GLN A 26 -8.22 -1.10 19.60
C GLN A 26 -8.34 0.14 18.69
N ARG A 27 -7.24 0.52 18.07
CA ARG A 27 -7.14 1.71 17.22
C ARG A 27 -8.07 1.64 16.00
N CYS A 28 -8.37 0.45 15.49
CA CYS A 28 -9.26 0.21 14.36
C CYS A 28 -10.14 -1.00 14.63
N ASP A 29 -11.44 -0.79 14.89
CA ASP A 29 -12.43 -1.87 15.00
C ASP A 29 -13.28 -1.92 13.73
N ILE A 30 -13.01 -2.92 12.86
CA ILE A 30 -13.76 -3.13 11.62
C ILE A 30 -15.14 -3.66 11.96
N SER A 31 -16.16 -2.83 11.81
CA SER A 31 -17.58 -3.19 12.03
C SER A 31 -18.23 -3.83 10.80
N GLY A 32 -17.77 -3.49 9.59
CA GLY A 32 -18.27 -4.07 8.34
C GLY A 32 -17.20 -4.10 7.24
N ALA A 33 -17.29 -5.10 6.38
CA ALA A 33 -16.42 -5.25 5.22
C ALA A 33 -17.24 -5.77 4.04
N GLY A 34 -17.14 -5.09 2.90
CA GLY A 34 -17.73 -5.55 1.64
C GLY A 34 -16.62 -5.80 0.63
N ILE A 35 -16.67 -6.97 -0.01
CA ILE A 35 -15.64 -7.44 -0.94
C ILE A 35 -16.32 -7.84 -2.24
N ALA A 36 -16.01 -7.14 -3.33
CA ALA A 36 -16.56 -7.43 -4.64
C ALA A 36 -15.46 -7.68 -5.67
N ALA A 37 -15.52 -8.83 -6.33
CA ALA A 37 -14.62 -9.15 -7.42
C ALA A 37 -14.97 -8.32 -8.66
N TYR A 38 -13.96 -7.97 -9.45
CA TYR A 38 -14.07 -7.35 -10.76
C TYR A 38 -12.78 -7.58 -11.55
N ASP A 39 -12.77 -7.15 -12.82
CA ASP A 39 -11.65 -7.42 -13.72
C ASP A 39 -10.42 -6.53 -13.47
N GLY A 40 -10.53 -5.55 -12.55
CA GLY A 40 -9.43 -4.68 -12.17
C GLY A 40 -9.10 -3.62 -13.23
N TYR A 41 -7.85 -3.21 -13.19
CA TYR A 41 -7.25 -2.23 -14.09
C TYR A 41 -5.86 -2.68 -14.53
N SER A 42 -5.39 -2.12 -15.62
CA SER A 42 -4.03 -2.34 -16.14
C SER A 42 -3.51 -1.04 -16.74
N GLY A 43 -2.36 -0.59 -16.29
CA GLY A 43 -1.89 0.76 -16.57
C GLY A 43 -2.85 1.80 -16.01
N ASP A 44 -3.24 2.76 -16.82
CA ASP A 44 -4.17 3.85 -16.47
C ASP A 44 -5.62 3.59 -16.91
N GLN A 45 -6.00 2.34 -17.17
CA GLN A 45 -7.31 1.99 -17.72
C GLN A 45 -8.03 0.91 -16.93
N TRP A 46 -9.36 1.06 -16.78
CA TRP A 46 -10.23 0.04 -16.24
C TRP A 46 -10.50 -1.04 -17.30
N ASN A 47 -10.27 -2.31 -16.94
CA ASN A 47 -10.50 -3.44 -17.86
C ASN A 47 -11.97 -3.57 -18.23
N SER A 48 -12.90 -3.30 -17.31
CA SER A 48 -14.34 -3.25 -17.55
C SER A 48 -15.02 -2.16 -16.72
N PRO A 49 -15.37 -1.01 -17.33
CA PRO A 49 -16.04 0.09 -16.63
C PRO A 49 -17.42 -0.29 -16.04
N GLN A 50 -18.15 -1.25 -16.65
CA GLN A 50 -19.43 -1.73 -16.16
C GLN A 50 -19.24 -2.55 -14.88
N LEU A 51 -18.32 -3.52 -14.90
CA LEU A 51 -18.03 -4.36 -13.73
C LEU A 51 -17.46 -3.53 -12.57
N LEU A 52 -16.74 -2.46 -12.87
CA LEU A 52 -16.28 -1.51 -11.84
C LEU A 52 -17.47 -0.90 -11.07
N ASN A 53 -18.51 -0.41 -11.76
CA ASN A 53 -19.69 0.16 -11.12
C ASN A 53 -20.45 -0.88 -10.29
N GLU A 54 -20.59 -2.10 -10.81
CA GLU A 54 -21.25 -3.21 -10.10
C GLU A 54 -20.47 -3.58 -8.84
N ALA A 55 -19.16 -3.68 -8.92
CA ALA A 55 -18.29 -4.00 -7.79
C ALA A 55 -18.29 -2.89 -6.71
N ILE A 56 -18.26 -1.62 -7.10
CA ILE A 56 -18.40 -0.50 -6.16
C ILE A 56 -19.73 -0.64 -5.39
N ARG A 57 -20.86 -0.83 -6.08
CA ARG A 57 -22.18 -0.96 -5.44
C ARG A 57 -22.26 -2.20 -4.54
N ALA A 58 -21.76 -3.33 -5.00
CA ALA A 58 -21.78 -4.58 -4.25
C ALA A 58 -20.96 -4.48 -2.97
N SER A 59 -19.73 -3.96 -3.05
CA SER A 59 -18.87 -3.81 -1.87
C SER A 59 -19.46 -2.84 -0.83
N ILE A 60 -20.07 -1.74 -1.26
CA ILE A 60 -20.75 -0.80 -0.36
C ILE A 60 -21.95 -1.49 0.30
N THR A 61 -22.81 -2.16 -0.49
CA THR A 61 -24.01 -2.81 0.03
C THR A 61 -23.67 -3.88 1.07
N GLU A 62 -22.64 -4.67 0.84
CA GLU A 62 -22.19 -5.68 1.78
C GLU A 62 -21.60 -5.06 3.06
N ALA A 63 -20.78 -4.03 2.94
CA ALA A 63 -20.22 -3.32 4.10
C ALA A 63 -21.30 -2.68 4.97
N GLU A 64 -22.32 -2.05 4.35
CA GLU A 64 -23.48 -1.50 5.04
C GLU A 64 -24.30 -2.59 5.77
N ALA A 65 -24.53 -3.74 5.12
CA ALA A 65 -25.28 -4.84 5.71
C ALA A 65 -24.59 -5.42 6.96
N GLN A 66 -23.27 -5.53 6.93
CA GLN A 66 -22.47 -6.04 8.06
C GLN A 66 -22.36 -5.02 9.20
N SER A 67 -22.06 -3.76 8.88
CA SER A 67 -21.85 -2.70 9.89
C SER A 67 -23.15 -2.12 10.44
N ARG A 68 -24.27 -2.28 9.72
CA ARG A 68 -25.54 -1.57 9.96
C ARG A 68 -25.38 -0.04 9.90
N PHE A 69 -24.36 0.43 9.21
CA PHE A 69 -24.06 1.83 9.00
C PHE A 69 -24.32 2.22 7.55
N ARG A 70 -25.13 3.26 7.33
CA ARG A 70 -25.41 3.76 5.97
C ARG A 70 -24.27 4.66 5.50
N ILE A 71 -23.58 4.28 4.45
CA ILE A 71 -22.46 5.04 3.87
C ILE A 71 -23.02 6.18 3.02
N LYS A 72 -22.87 7.42 3.47
CA LYS A 72 -23.21 8.65 2.74
C LYS A 72 -21.97 9.37 2.22
N GLU A 73 -20.87 9.14 2.88
CA GLU A 73 -19.56 9.66 2.55
C GLU A 73 -18.50 8.58 2.74
N ILE A 74 -17.44 8.61 1.93
CA ILE A 74 -16.42 7.59 1.92
C ILE A 74 -15.04 8.19 1.64
N ASN A 75 -14.02 7.63 2.26
CA ASN A 75 -12.63 7.91 1.95
C ASN A 75 -12.15 6.95 0.87
N VAL A 76 -11.44 7.46 -0.13
CA VAL A 76 -11.04 6.69 -1.31
C VAL A 76 -9.54 6.49 -1.31
N GLY A 77 -9.10 5.23 -1.38
CA GLY A 77 -7.72 4.86 -1.60
C GLY A 77 -7.32 5.07 -3.06
N VAL A 78 -6.20 5.76 -3.26
CA VAL A 78 -5.55 5.89 -4.56
C VAL A 78 -4.50 4.79 -4.66
N PRO A 79 -4.67 3.81 -5.57
CA PRO A 79 -3.69 2.76 -5.78
C PRO A 79 -2.35 3.30 -6.28
N GLY A 80 -1.27 2.55 -6.05
CA GLY A 80 0.05 2.94 -6.48
C GLY A 80 0.19 3.18 -7.99
N GLU A 81 -0.55 2.43 -8.80
CA GLU A 81 -0.56 2.57 -10.25
C GLU A 81 -1.08 3.93 -10.73
N PHE A 82 -2.00 4.54 -9.96
CA PHE A 82 -2.56 5.87 -10.21
C PHE A 82 -1.89 6.96 -9.36
N SER A 83 -0.72 6.70 -8.82
CA SER A 83 0.03 7.68 -8.04
C SER A 83 1.52 7.63 -8.31
N ARG A 84 2.20 8.72 -7.99
CA ARG A 84 3.65 8.84 -8.10
C ARG A 84 4.23 9.47 -6.85
N VAL A 85 5.35 8.94 -6.41
CA VAL A 85 6.08 9.42 -5.23
C VAL A 85 7.24 10.30 -5.67
N TYR A 86 7.38 11.46 -5.03
CA TYR A 86 8.47 12.40 -5.23
C TYR A 86 9.14 12.69 -3.89
N ALA A 87 10.35 12.20 -3.69
CA ALA A 87 11.16 12.49 -2.52
C ALA A 87 12.10 13.67 -2.83
N ILE A 88 11.89 14.80 -2.18
CA ILE A 88 12.53 16.07 -2.49
C ILE A 88 13.37 16.53 -1.30
N PRO A 89 14.69 16.73 -1.47
CA PRO A 89 15.51 17.35 -0.45
C PRO A 89 15.22 18.85 -0.37
N ALA A 90 15.06 19.37 0.84
CA ALA A 90 14.81 20.78 1.06
C ALA A 90 15.62 21.28 2.26
N LYS A 91 15.83 22.62 2.32
CA LYS A 91 16.53 23.26 3.42
C LYS A 91 16.03 24.67 3.69
N VAL A 92 16.18 25.11 4.93
CA VAL A 92 15.87 26.47 5.37
C VAL A 92 16.92 26.96 6.39
N GLU A 93 17.30 28.23 6.30
CA GLU A 93 18.18 28.87 7.28
C GLU A 93 17.38 29.26 8.53
N LEU A 94 17.95 28.97 9.69
CA LEU A 94 17.42 29.37 10.99
C LEU A 94 18.02 30.72 11.39
N GLN A 95 17.19 31.75 11.55
CA GLN A 95 17.62 33.11 11.82
C GLN A 95 17.44 33.49 13.30
N GLY A 96 18.27 34.42 13.81
CA GLY A 96 18.17 34.96 15.15
C GLY A 96 19.46 34.79 15.98
N ALA A 97 19.45 35.29 17.20
CA ALA A 97 20.60 35.21 18.12
C ALA A 97 20.73 33.83 18.79
N ASP A 98 19.63 33.12 18.99
CA ASP A 98 19.58 31.73 19.51
C ASP A 98 18.61 30.92 18.60
N PRO A 99 19.03 30.62 17.34
CA PRO A 99 18.14 30.07 16.35
C PRO A 99 17.73 28.63 16.70
N ARG A 100 16.42 28.40 16.69
CA ARG A 100 15.81 27.09 16.96
C ARG A 100 14.81 26.76 15.88
N VAL A 101 14.62 25.48 15.66
CA VAL A 101 13.59 24.97 14.76
C VAL A 101 12.21 25.31 15.33
N THR A 102 11.37 25.86 14.49
CA THR A 102 9.95 26.18 14.78
C THR A 102 9.05 25.57 13.71
N MET A 103 7.74 25.52 13.96
CA MET A 103 6.76 25.06 12.97
C MET A 103 6.86 25.83 11.66
N LYS A 104 7.12 27.14 11.69
CA LYS A 104 7.30 27.95 10.47
C LYS A 104 8.47 27.46 9.60
N HIS A 105 9.54 26.99 10.21
CA HIS A 105 10.68 26.42 9.46
C HIS A 105 10.30 25.08 8.80
N ILE A 106 9.51 24.26 9.51
CA ILE A 106 9.02 22.99 8.98
C ILE A 106 8.04 23.24 7.81
N GLU A 107 7.08 24.16 7.96
CA GLU A 107 6.18 24.60 6.89
C GLU A 107 6.98 25.12 5.68
N ALA A 108 7.96 25.98 5.90
CA ALA A 108 8.80 26.51 4.82
C ALA A 108 9.59 25.44 4.06
N ILE A 109 10.01 24.35 4.72
CA ILE A 109 10.60 23.16 4.09
C ILE A 109 9.61 22.54 3.10
N PHE A 110 8.37 22.25 3.54
CA PHE A 110 7.36 21.65 2.67
C PHE A 110 6.93 22.57 1.54
N ASP A 111 6.74 23.87 1.82
CA ASP A 111 6.38 24.86 0.81
C ASP A 111 7.47 25.02 -0.25
N SER A 112 8.74 25.00 0.18
CA SER A 112 9.87 25.05 -0.74
C SER A 112 9.94 23.83 -1.65
N ALA A 113 9.81 22.63 -1.06
CA ALA A 113 9.84 21.37 -1.81
C ALA A 113 8.62 21.25 -2.75
N GLN A 114 7.43 21.67 -2.31
CA GLN A 114 6.22 21.59 -3.13
C GLN A 114 6.30 22.46 -4.39
N LYS A 115 7.07 23.54 -4.39
CA LYS A 115 7.28 24.37 -5.59
C LYS A 115 7.95 23.60 -6.73
N GLU A 116 8.78 22.61 -6.41
CA GLU A 116 9.41 21.76 -7.41
C GLU A 116 8.42 20.83 -8.12
N LEU A 117 7.24 20.60 -7.51
CA LEU A 117 6.15 19.81 -8.11
C LEU A 117 5.26 20.64 -9.07
N ALA A 118 5.36 21.96 -9.08
CA ALA A 118 4.47 22.84 -9.87
C ALA A 118 4.38 22.49 -11.37
N PRO A 119 5.43 21.95 -12.04
CA PRO A 119 5.34 21.52 -13.43
C PRO A 119 4.60 20.19 -13.63
N LEU A 120 4.31 19.43 -12.57
CA LEU A 120 3.73 18.09 -12.65
C LEU A 120 2.21 18.16 -12.75
N ARG A 121 1.64 17.24 -13.51
CA ARG A 121 0.18 17.04 -13.56
C ARG A 121 -0.24 16.11 -12.43
N GLY A 122 -1.34 16.44 -11.76
CA GLY A 122 -1.93 15.63 -10.68
C GLY A 122 -2.20 16.43 -9.41
N VAL A 123 -2.71 15.75 -8.40
CA VAL A 123 -3.07 16.34 -7.10
C VAL A 123 -2.23 15.70 -6.01
N VAL A 124 -1.63 16.51 -5.15
CA VAL A 124 -0.92 16.00 -3.96
C VAL A 124 -1.97 15.46 -2.98
N VAL A 125 -1.94 14.16 -2.73
CA VAL A 125 -2.88 13.48 -1.81
C VAL A 125 -2.20 13.07 -0.50
N HIS A 126 -0.87 13.10 -0.44
CA HIS A 126 -0.13 12.83 0.78
C HIS A 126 1.22 13.56 0.77
N ARG A 127 1.65 14.03 1.95
CA ARG A 127 2.99 14.60 2.17
C ARG A 127 3.50 14.19 3.54
N SER A 128 4.76 13.80 3.63
CA SER A 128 5.36 13.35 4.89
C SER A 128 6.87 13.53 4.92
N PRO A 129 7.49 13.67 6.10
CA PRO A 129 8.94 13.73 6.22
C PRO A 129 9.53 12.33 6.26
N ALA A 130 10.60 12.11 5.48
CA ALA A 130 11.49 10.98 5.70
C ALA A 130 12.39 11.25 6.90
N TRP A 131 12.94 12.45 6.97
CA TRP A 131 13.77 12.92 8.10
C TRP A 131 13.99 14.43 8.04
N PHE A 132 14.33 14.98 9.20
CA PHE A 132 14.93 16.29 9.37
C PHE A 132 16.35 16.16 9.92
N MET A 133 17.18 17.16 9.67
CA MET A 133 18.54 17.25 10.20
C MET A 133 18.92 18.71 10.43
N VAL A 134 19.33 19.04 11.65
CA VAL A 134 19.84 20.38 11.99
C VAL A 134 21.35 20.37 11.85
N ASP A 135 21.88 21.26 11.02
CA ASP A 135 23.29 21.33 10.61
C ASP A 135 23.80 19.96 10.12
N ASP A 136 24.88 19.42 10.71
CA ASP A 136 25.41 18.08 10.43
C ASP A 136 25.07 17.05 11.52
N GLY A 137 23.93 17.25 12.21
CA GLY A 137 23.46 16.39 13.27
C GLY A 137 22.88 15.07 12.78
N LYS A 138 22.20 14.35 13.66
CA LYS A 138 21.53 13.10 13.33
C LYS A 138 20.17 13.37 12.65
N LYS A 139 19.75 12.44 11.79
CA LYS A 139 18.39 12.41 11.27
C LYS A 139 17.39 12.21 12.40
N THR A 140 16.26 12.91 12.36
CA THR A 140 15.17 12.84 13.34
C THR A 140 13.83 13.17 12.68
N LEU A 141 12.73 12.67 13.22
CA LEU A 141 11.38 13.12 12.89
C LEU A 141 10.87 14.22 13.83
N GLU A 142 11.63 14.53 14.90
CA GLU A 142 11.27 15.51 15.93
C GLU A 142 12.31 16.63 16.01
N PRO A 143 12.40 17.54 15.02
CA PRO A 143 13.39 18.59 14.99
C PRO A 143 13.03 19.81 15.86
N MET A 144 11.82 19.90 16.42
CA MET A 144 11.33 21.06 17.18
C MET A 144 12.30 21.44 18.31
N ASP A 145 12.49 22.77 18.50
CA ASP A 145 13.36 23.38 19.52
C ASP A 145 14.85 23.03 19.41
N MET A 146 15.26 22.20 18.43
CA MET A 146 16.68 21.96 18.18
C MET A 146 17.38 23.24 17.74
N LYS A 147 18.56 23.48 18.32
CA LYS A 147 19.40 24.62 17.98
C LYS A 147 20.30 24.34 16.79
N GLY A 148 20.42 25.29 15.89
CA GLY A 148 21.32 25.21 14.75
C GLY A 148 21.13 26.39 13.80
N ARG A 149 21.84 26.37 12.68
CA ARG A 149 21.82 27.41 11.66
C ARG A 149 21.05 27.02 10.40
N GLU A 150 20.98 25.76 10.09
CA GLU A 150 20.30 25.22 8.92
C GLU A 150 19.45 24.01 9.31
N LEU A 151 18.21 23.98 8.86
CA LEU A 151 17.37 22.78 8.89
C LEU A 151 17.32 22.20 7.48
N ARG A 152 17.76 20.94 7.34
CA ARG A 152 17.64 20.14 6.12
C ARG A 152 16.60 19.04 6.32
N ALA A 153 15.94 18.65 5.24
CA ALA A 153 14.99 17.55 5.27
C ALA A 153 14.98 16.79 3.95
N LEU A 154 14.53 15.55 4.01
CA LEU A 154 13.98 14.84 2.87
C LEU A 154 12.48 14.70 3.12
N VAL A 155 11.67 15.26 2.21
CA VAL A 155 10.22 15.22 2.30
C VAL A 155 9.65 14.51 1.08
N SER A 156 8.57 13.77 1.28
CA SER A 156 7.91 13.00 0.24
C SER A 156 6.53 13.57 -0.04
N PHE A 157 6.16 13.54 -1.31
CA PHE A 157 4.84 13.87 -1.83
C PHE A 157 4.32 12.71 -2.64
N VAL A 158 3.08 12.32 -2.42
CA VAL A 158 2.35 11.40 -3.28
C VAL A 158 1.38 12.21 -4.12
N VAL A 159 1.57 12.15 -5.44
CA VAL A 159 0.76 12.86 -6.42
C VAL A 159 -0.15 11.85 -7.12
N ALA A 160 -1.45 12.00 -6.95
CA ALA A 160 -2.46 11.18 -7.59
C ALA A 160 -2.72 11.65 -9.03
N ASP A 161 -3.04 10.72 -9.91
CA ASP A 161 -3.46 11.01 -11.27
C ASP A 161 -4.87 11.62 -11.27
N GLN A 162 -5.01 12.75 -11.95
CA GLN A 162 -6.29 13.46 -12.07
C GLN A 162 -7.38 12.58 -12.70
N PHE A 163 -7.02 11.71 -13.64
CA PHE A 163 -7.95 10.78 -14.27
C PHE A 163 -8.63 9.89 -13.24
N PHE A 164 -7.86 9.27 -12.32
CA PHE A 164 -8.42 8.42 -11.26
C PHE A 164 -9.37 9.21 -10.36
N LEU A 165 -8.95 10.41 -9.94
CA LEU A 165 -9.76 11.25 -9.04
C LEU A 165 -11.09 11.64 -9.69
N ASP A 166 -11.07 12.07 -10.95
CA ASP A 166 -12.27 12.50 -11.69
C ASP A 166 -13.22 11.32 -11.94
N GLU A 167 -12.65 10.18 -12.37
CA GLU A 167 -13.42 8.98 -12.70
C GLU A 167 -14.16 8.42 -11.47
N ILE A 168 -13.46 8.26 -10.34
CA ILE A 168 -14.08 7.75 -9.13
C ILE A 168 -15.05 8.77 -8.52
N SER A 169 -14.72 10.07 -8.58
CA SER A 169 -15.63 11.12 -8.13
C SER A 169 -16.95 11.13 -8.92
N GLY A 170 -16.87 10.95 -10.23
CA GLY A 170 -18.05 10.85 -11.10
C GLY A 170 -18.95 9.69 -10.70
N ARG A 171 -18.38 8.49 -10.56
CA ARG A 171 -19.10 7.26 -10.22
C ARG A 171 -19.77 7.31 -8.85
N LEU A 172 -19.06 7.74 -7.82
CA LEU A 172 -19.61 7.86 -6.46
C LEU A 172 -20.69 8.94 -6.37
N ARG A 173 -20.55 10.05 -7.11
CA ARG A 173 -21.56 11.09 -7.21
C ARG A 173 -22.88 10.57 -7.82
N GLU A 174 -22.80 9.75 -8.89
CA GLU A 174 -23.97 9.08 -9.48
C GLU A 174 -24.66 8.12 -8.50
N MET A 175 -23.93 7.62 -7.52
CA MET A 175 -24.47 6.78 -6.44
C MET A 175 -24.95 7.59 -5.22
N ASN A 176 -24.90 8.93 -5.28
CA ASN A 176 -25.20 9.84 -4.18
C ASN A 176 -24.33 9.61 -2.93
N ILE A 177 -23.06 9.30 -3.15
CA ILE A 177 -22.05 9.13 -2.09
C ILE A 177 -21.02 10.25 -2.23
N ALA A 178 -20.79 11.01 -1.16
CA ALA A 178 -19.78 12.05 -1.10
C ALA A 178 -18.39 11.41 -0.87
N ILE A 179 -17.34 12.06 -1.36
CA ILE A 179 -15.96 11.69 -1.05
C ILE A 179 -15.48 12.61 0.07
N SER A 180 -15.07 12.03 1.20
CA SER A 180 -14.49 12.75 2.32
C SER A 180 -13.01 13.11 2.06
N GLY A 181 -12.29 12.26 1.33
CA GLY A 181 -10.91 12.52 0.95
C GLY A 181 -10.34 11.40 0.09
N PHE A 182 -9.21 11.71 -0.58
CA PHE A 182 -8.38 10.74 -1.29
C PHE A 182 -7.10 10.50 -0.50
N PHE A 183 -6.72 9.23 -0.34
CA PHE A 183 -5.59 8.79 0.46
C PHE A 183 -4.68 7.88 -0.33
N SER A 184 -3.37 7.96 -0.12
CA SER A 184 -2.40 7.06 -0.73
C SER A 184 -2.50 5.67 -0.09
N THR A 185 -2.98 4.68 -0.84
CA THR A 185 -3.02 3.28 -0.36
C THR A 185 -1.63 2.75 -0.03
N PRO A 186 -0.60 2.92 -0.90
CA PRO A 186 0.76 2.47 -0.58
C PRO A 186 1.33 3.10 0.70
N THR A 187 1.04 4.37 0.96
CA THR A 187 1.48 5.02 2.20
C THR A 187 0.80 4.42 3.42
N GLY A 188 -0.52 4.25 3.39
CA GLY A 188 -1.26 3.63 4.49
C GLY A 188 -0.74 2.22 4.80
N GLU A 189 -0.50 1.43 3.77
CA GLU A 189 0.04 0.08 3.90
C GLU A 189 1.44 0.09 4.50
N ALA A 190 2.33 0.93 4.00
CA ALA A 190 3.69 1.05 4.52
C ALA A 190 3.72 1.48 6.00
N MET A 191 2.89 2.45 6.39
CA MET A 191 2.81 2.93 7.78
C MET A 191 2.22 1.88 8.72
N LEU A 192 1.25 1.10 8.27
CA LEU A 192 0.64 0.05 9.09
C LEU A 192 1.60 -1.13 9.33
N TYR A 193 2.32 -1.57 8.30
CA TYR A 193 3.04 -2.84 8.33
C TYR A 193 4.53 -2.75 8.62
N LEU A 194 5.17 -1.63 8.35
CA LEU A 194 6.60 -1.47 8.63
C LEU A 194 6.81 -0.90 10.04
N PRO A 195 7.57 -1.60 10.93
CA PRO A 195 7.94 -1.07 12.23
C PRO A 195 8.76 0.24 12.12
N GLU A 196 8.57 1.17 13.05
CA GLU A 196 9.30 2.45 13.07
C GLU A 196 10.82 2.24 13.07
N GLU A 197 11.32 1.30 13.89
CA GLU A 197 12.74 0.98 13.98
C GLU A 197 13.37 0.50 12.66
N ASP A 198 12.57 -0.14 11.79
CA ASP A 198 13.03 -0.57 10.46
C ASP A 198 12.96 0.60 9.46
N ARG A 199 11.95 1.47 9.57
CA ARG A 199 11.81 2.67 8.74
C ARG A 199 12.89 3.72 9.01
N ASP A 200 13.40 3.81 10.25
CA ASP A 200 14.54 4.66 10.59
C ASP A 200 15.81 4.31 9.80
N ARG A 201 15.89 3.12 9.22
CA ARG A 201 17.05 2.59 8.48
C ARG A 201 16.75 2.26 7.03
N THR A 202 15.67 2.75 6.50
CA THR A 202 15.10 2.42 5.21
C THR A 202 14.66 0.97 5.12
N ALA A 203 13.36 0.75 5.02
CA ALA A 203 12.74 -0.56 4.80
C ALA A 203 12.14 -0.65 3.40
N ILE A 204 12.06 -1.86 2.88
CA ILE A 204 11.34 -2.18 1.63
C ILE A 204 10.07 -2.93 1.99
N LEU A 205 8.95 -2.51 1.42
CA LEU A 205 7.70 -3.26 1.40
C LEU A 205 7.40 -3.69 -0.04
N ILE A 206 7.15 -4.98 -0.22
CA ILE A 206 6.72 -5.57 -1.48
C ILE A 206 5.27 -6.03 -1.27
N ASP A 207 4.32 -5.43 -1.97
CA ASP A 207 2.96 -5.94 -2.08
C ASP A 207 2.81 -6.68 -3.42
N MET A 208 2.78 -8.01 -3.38
CA MET A 208 2.48 -8.81 -4.56
C MET A 208 0.97 -9.04 -4.64
N GLY A 209 0.30 -8.18 -5.41
CA GLY A 209 -1.12 -8.23 -5.69
C GLY A 209 -1.52 -9.29 -6.73
N TYR A 210 -2.65 -9.07 -7.42
CA TYR A 210 -3.16 -10.01 -8.43
C TYR A 210 -2.58 -9.74 -9.83
N LEU A 211 -2.74 -8.52 -10.38
CA LEU A 211 -2.17 -8.15 -11.68
C LEU A 211 -0.91 -7.29 -11.58
N ASN A 212 -0.59 -6.78 -10.41
CA ASN A 212 0.59 -5.96 -10.18
C ASN A 212 1.35 -6.38 -8.92
N THR A 213 2.59 -5.91 -8.83
CA THR A 213 3.42 -5.96 -7.65
C THR A 213 3.95 -4.56 -7.38
N GLU A 214 3.74 -4.04 -6.18
CA GLU A 214 4.24 -2.74 -5.76
C GLU A 214 5.52 -2.91 -4.94
N VAL A 215 6.52 -2.07 -5.23
CA VAL A 215 7.79 -2.02 -4.50
C VAL A 215 7.93 -0.64 -3.91
N MET A 216 7.94 -0.56 -2.59
CA MET A 216 8.04 0.68 -1.81
C MET A 216 9.33 0.71 -1.02
N ALA A 217 10.08 1.82 -1.11
CA ALA A 217 11.14 2.12 -0.13
C ALA A 217 10.64 3.19 0.83
N VAL A 218 10.82 2.96 2.12
CA VAL A 218 10.25 3.77 3.19
C VAL A 218 11.35 4.19 4.14
N GLU A 219 11.45 5.48 4.44
CA GLU A 219 12.35 6.04 5.44
C GLU A 219 11.56 7.01 6.33
N GLY A 220 11.66 6.85 7.64
CA GLY A 220 10.86 7.61 8.60
C GLY A 220 9.36 7.42 8.38
N ASP A 221 8.62 8.51 8.24
CA ASP A 221 7.18 8.48 7.98
C ASP A 221 6.84 8.67 6.48
N ALA A 222 7.81 8.43 5.59
CA ALA A 222 7.65 8.68 4.17
C ALA A 222 7.94 7.48 3.28
N VAL A 223 7.08 7.23 2.32
CA VAL A 223 7.43 6.45 1.12
C VAL A 223 8.32 7.33 0.26
N ILE A 224 9.60 6.98 0.12
CA ILE A 224 10.59 7.77 -0.64
C ILE A 224 10.80 7.26 -2.07
N PHE A 225 10.34 6.06 -2.36
CA PHE A 225 10.33 5.46 -3.69
C PHE A 225 9.13 4.52 -3.79
N HIS A 226 8.48 4.53 -4.95
CA HIS A 226 7.40 3.61 -5.29
C HIS A 226 7.48 3.26 -6.76
N ARG A 227 7.29 1.99 -7.06
CA ARG A 227 7.18 1.47 -8.42
C ARG A 227 6.18 0.33 -8.48
N THR A 228 5.29 0.40 -9.45
CA THR A 228 4.38 -0.70 -9.80
C THR A 228 4.98 -1.52 -10.94
N ILE A 229 5.07 -2.82 -10.75
CA ILE A 229 5.44 -3.83 -11.74
C ILE A 229 4.12 -4.42 -12.25
N PRO A 230 3.82 -4.43 -13.56
CA PRO A 230 2.56 -4.92 -14.10
C PRO A 230 2.54 -6.47 -14.19
N MET A 231 2.93 -7.12 -13.11
CA MET A 231 2.91 -8.57 -12.92
C MET A 231 2.59 -8.91 -11.47
N GLY A 232 1.78 -9.94 -11.24
CA GLY A 232 1.40 -10.41 -9.92
C GLY A 232 0.87 -11.83 -9.94
N GLY A 233 0.21 -12.25 -8.86
CA GLY A 233 -0.26 -13.61 -8.67
C GLY A 233 -1.25 -14.13 -9.72
N GLY A 234 -1.97 -13.24 -10.39
CA GLY A 234 -2.86 -13.59 -11.51
C GLY A 234 -2.09 -14.09 -12.72
N HIS A 235 -0.95 -13.44 -13.03
CA HIS A 235 -0.08 -13.89 -14.13
C HIS A 235 0.50 -15.27 -13.88
N ILE A 236 0.85 -15.59 -12.62
CA ILE A 236 1.28 -16.94 -12.24
C ILE A 236 0.15 -17.96 -12.51
N ALA A 237 -1.10 -17.60 -12.19
CA ALA A 237 -2.23 -18.49 -12.44
C ALA A 237 -2.55 -18.61 -13.95
N MET A 238 -2.39 -17.53 -14.73
CA MET A 238 -2.53 -17.57 -16.20
C MET A 238 -1.52 -18.53 -16.84
N ASP A 239 -0.26 -18.46 -16.42
CA ASP A 239 0.76 -19.39 -16.92
C ASP A 239 0.44 -20.84 -16.55
N VAL A 240 -0.07 -21.08 -15.34
CA VAL A 240 -0.54 -22.43 -14.94
C VAL A 240 -1.72 -22.89 -15.79
N ALA A 241 -2.69 -22.00 -16.08
CA ALA A 241 -3.84 -22.32 -16.92
C ALA A 241 -3.39 -22.71 -18.36
N GLU A 242 -2.47 -21.94 -18.93
CA GLU A 242 -1.95 -22.20 -20.27
C GLU A 242 -1.04 -23.44 -20.28
N GLY A 243 -0.07 -23.54 -19.37
CA GLY A 243 0.95 -24.58 -19.36
C GLY A 243 0.42 -25.97 -19.01
N LEU A 244 -0.65 -26.05 -18.18
CA LEU A 244 -1.32 -27.30 -17.83
C LEU A 244 -2.62 -27.54 -18.60
N HIS A 245 -3.03 -26.61 -19.47
CA HIS A 245 -4.28 -26.67 -20.23
C HIS A 245 -5.50 -26.86 -19.34
N VAL A 246 -5.63 -26.06 -18.27
CA VAL A 246 -6.73 -26.14 -17.31
C VAL A 246 -7.50 -24.82 -17.25
N PRO A 247 -8.77 -24.83 -16.81
CA PRO A 247 -9.52 -23.61 -16.58
C PRO A 247 -8.84 -22.69 -15.54
N MET A 248 -9.01 -21.38 -15.65
CA MET A 248 -8.41 -20.38 -14.79
C MET A 248 -8.70 -20.60 -13.30
N GLU A 249 -9.91 -21.04 -12.96
CA GLU A 249 -10.30 -21.36 -11.60
C GLU A 249 -9.47 -22.54 -11.02
N ALA A 250 -9.27 -23.58 -11.82
CA ALA A 250 -8.42 -24.72 -11.45
C ALA A 250 -6.96 -24.32 -11.33
N ALA A 251 -6.46 -23.47 -12.22
CA ALA A 251 -5.12 -22.93 -12.17
C ALA A 251 -4.87 -22.13 -10.87
N GLU A 252 -5.83 -21.29 -10.46
CA GLU A 252 -5.79 -20.58 -9.18
C GLU A 252 -5.73 -21.55 -7.98
N GLN A 253 -6.49 -22.65 -8.01
CA GLN A 253 -6.45 -23.68 -6.97
C GLN A 253 -5.06 -24.34 -6.90
N VAL A 254 -4.52 -24.75 -8.05
CA VAL A 254 -3.18 -25.33 -8.14
C VAL A 254 -2.12 -24.35 -7.62
N LYS A 255 -2.15 -23.10 -8.08
CA LYS A 255 -1.24 -22.06 -7.62
C LYS A 255 -1.28 -21.89 -6.10
N ARG A 256 -2.48 -21.77 -5.51
CA ARG A 256 -2.66 -21.59 -4.05
C ARG A 256 -2.20 -22.80 -3.25
N ALA A 257 -2.33 -23.99 -3.80
CA ALA A 257 -1.89 -25.22 -3.16
C ALA A 257 -0.36 -25.47 -3.30
N TYR A 258 0.29 -24.79 -4.24
CA TYR A 258 1.70 -24.99 -4.51
C TYR A 258 2.58 -24.61 -3.32
N VAL A 259 3.57 -25.49 -3.02
CA VAL A 259 4.53 -25.30 -1.93
C VAL A 259 5.92 -25.11 -2.53
N TYR A 260 6.49 -23.93 -2.33
CA TYR A 260 7.82 -23.61 -2.84
C TYR A 260 8.93 -24.26 -2.03
N GLY A 261 10.03 -24.60 -2.71
CA GLY A 261 11.25 -25.10 -2.06
C GLY A 261 11.17 -26.54 -1.53
N MET A 262 10.06 -27.24 -1.74
CA MET A 262 9.88 -28.63 -1.33
C MET A 262 9.66 -29.51 -2.57
N ALA A 263 10.73 -30.01 -3.15
CA ALA A 263 10.63 -31.04 -4.18
C ALA A 263 10.29 -32.40 -3.53
N THR A 264 9.02 -32.77 -3.55
CA THR A 264 8.59 -34.10 -3.15
C THR A 264 8.19 -34.88 -4.40
N PRO A 265 8.99 -35.85 -4.88
CA PRO A 265 8.76 -36.55 -6.16
C PRO A 265 7.39 -37.24 -6.27
N GLN A 266 6.71 -37.44 -5.16
CA GLN A 266 5.43 -38.15 -5.08
C GLN A 266 4.22 -37.19 -4.91
N GLN A 267 4.44 -35.88 -4.78
CA GLN A 267 3.34 -34.92 -4.63
C GLN A 267 2.68 -34.66 -5.97
N THR A 268 1.35 -34.76 -6.00
CA THR A 268 0.52 -34.38 -7.14
C THR A 268 -0.44 -33.26 -6.73
N TYR A 269 -0.87 -32.49 -7.73
CA TYR A 269 -1.91 -31.49 -7.62
C TYR A 269 -3.13 -31.97 -8.40
N ASP A 270 -4.17 -32.31 -7.67
CA ASP A 270 -5.42 -32.84 -8.23
C ASP A 270 -6.42 -31.72 -8.45
N ILE A 271 -7.05 -31.69 -9.60
CA ILE A 271 -8.13 -30.77 -9.94
C ILE A 271 -9.40 -31.55 -10.25
N ALA A 272 -10.54 -31.07 -9.74
CA ALA A 272 -11.82 -31.75 -9.91
C ALA A 272 -12.31 -31.75 -11.36
N THR A 273 -11.99 -30.67 -12.13
CA THR A 273 -12.45 -30.50 -13.51
C THR A 273 -11.34 -29.93 -14.38
N GLY A 274 -10.83 -30.69 -15.32
CA GLY A 274 -9.93 -30.25 -16.38
C GLY A 274 -10.67 -29.59 -17.54
N SER A 275 -9.95 -29.23 -18.60
CA SER A 275 -10.53 -28.58 -19.80
C SER A 275 -11.53 -29.46 -20.55
N ASP A 276 -11.43 -30.79 -20.41
CA ASP A 276 -12.35 -31.76 -20.97
C ASP A 276 -13.51 -32.19 -20.02
N GLY A 277 -13.61 -31.52 -18.87
CA GLY A 277 -14.61 -31.79 -17.85
C GLY A 277 -14.28 -32.98 -16.94
N LYS A 278 -13.09 -33.57 -17.03
CA LYS A 278 -12.62 -34.70 -16.21
C LYS A 278 -11.63 -34.28 -15.15
N PRO A 279 -11.52 -35.02 -14.03
CA PRO A 279 -10.44 -34.83 -13.08
C PRO A 279 -9.06 -35.00 -13.73
N ALA A 280 -8.12 -34.15 -13.36
CA ALA A 280 -6.74 -34.24 -13.78
C ALA A 280 -5.80 -34.16 -12.58
N SER A 281 -4.62 -34.77 -12.71
CA SER A 281 -3.60 -34.77 -11.66
C SER A 281 -2.25 -34.44 -12.29
N PHE A 282 -1.54 -33.48 -11.70
CA PHE A 282 -0.26 -32.99 -12.21
C PHE A 282 0.86 -33.24 -11.19
N PRO A 283 1.98 -33.87 -11.61
CA PRO A 283 3.14 -33.96 -10.74
C PRO A 283 3.68 -32.60 -10.35
N GLN A 284 4.20 -32.46 -9.13
CA GLN A 284 4.80 -31.21 -8.64
C GLN A 284 5.87 -30.66 -9.61
N SER A 285 6.68 -31.50 -10.20
CA SER A 285 7.74 -31.12 -11.15
C SER A 285 7.17 -30.43 -12.41
N GLU A 286 5.99 -30.84 -12.85
CA GLU A 286 5.32 -30.24 -14.00
C GLU A 286 4.75 -28.88 -13.63
N VAL A 287 4.08 -28.78 -12.48
CA VAL A 287 3.57 -27.51 -11.94
C VAL A 287 4.70 -26.53 -11.70
N ALA A 288 5.82 -26.98 -11.08
CA ALA A 288 6.99 -26.14 -10.82
C ALA A 288 7.58 -25.54 -12.11
N ARG A 289 7.70 -26.37 -13.16
CA ARG A 289 8.25 -25.95 -14.46
C ARG A 289 7.46 -24.81 -15.12
N VAL A 290 6.16 -24.71 -14.82
CA VAL A 290 5.29 -23.65 -15.36
C VAL A 290 5.23 -22.45 -14.41
N LEU A 291 5.10 -22.68 -13.11
CA LEU A 291 4.78 -21.67 -12.13
C LEU A 291 6.02 -20.88 -11.66
N GLU A 292 7.14 -21.56 -11.38
CA GLU A 292 8.35 -20.93 -10.82
C GLU A 292 8.99 -19.89 -11.76
N PRO A 293 9.09 -20.09 -13.09
CA PRO A 293 9.67 -19.09 -13.99
C PRO A 293 8.98 -17.71 -13.92
N ARG A 294 7.66 -17.67 -13.72
CA ARG A 294 6.95 -16.38 -13.57
C ARG A 294 7.32 -15.71 -12.24
N VAL A 295 7.46 -16.47 -11.17
CA VAL A 295 7.90 -15.89 -9.89
C VAL A 295 9.34 -15.39 -9.98
N ASP A 296 10.20 -16.11 -10.73
CA ASP A 296 11.58 -15.69 -11.01
C ASP A 296 11.62 -14.37 -11.77
N GLU A 297 10.77 -14.21 -12.80
CA GLU A 297 10.65 -12.97 -13.57
C GLU A 297 10.18 -11.81 -12.71
N ILE A 298 9.17 -12.03 -11.84
CA ILE A 298 8.70 -11.01 -10.90
C ILE A 298 9.81 -10.64 -9.91
N ALA A 299 10.54 -11.62 -9.40
CA ALA A 299 11.65 -11.38 -8.47
C ALA A 299 12.79 -10.57 -9.11
N GLU A 300 13.14 -10.86 -10.36
CA GLU A 300 14.11 -10.10 -11.14
C GLU A 300 13.65 -8.64 -11.35
N ALA A 301 12.37 -8.44 -11.68
CA ALA A 301 11.79 -7.11 -11.83
C ALA A 301 11.81 -6.35 -10.50
N ILE A 302 11.49 -6.99 -9.36
CA ILE A 302 11.59 -6.40 -8.01
C ILE A 302 13.02 -5.96 -7.74
N LYS A 303 14.00 -6.84 -7.99
CA LYS A 303 15.42 -6.54 -7.81
C LYS A 303 15.85 -5.35 -8.65
N GLY A 304 15.46 -5.34 -9.94
CA GLY A 304 15.70 -4.22 -10.83
C GLY A 304 15.09 -2.89 -10.36
N CYS A 305 13.87 -2.93 -9.77
CA CYS A 305 13.24 -1.74 -9.16
C CYS A 305 14.03 -1.23 -7.95
N ILE A 306 14.46 -2.13 -7.07
CA ILE A 306 15.27 -1.78 -5.89
C ILE A 306 16.60 -1.14 -6.33
N ASP A 307 17.28 -1.74 -7.29
CA ASP A 307 18.57 -1.24 -7.80
C ASP A 307 18.42 0.13 -8.47
N GLN A 308 17.34 0.34 -9.24
CA GLN A 308 17.04 1.61 -9.91
C GLN A 308 16.51 2.70 -8.98
N SER A 309 16.06 2.36 -7.78
CA SER A 309 15.51 3.32 -6.81
C SER A 309 16.51 4.38 -6.37
N GLY A 310 17.82 4.11 -6.48
CA GLY A 310 18.88 4.92 -5.92
C GLY A 310 18.93 4.90 -4.39
N VAL A 311 18.05 4.13 -3.76
CA VAL A 311 17.97 3.99 -2.30
C VAL A 311 19.11 3.09 -1.82
N ARG A 312 19.89 3.58 -0.86
CA ARG A 312 20.97 2.79 -0.28
C ARG A 312 20.45 1.82 0.77
N LEU A 313 20.35 0.57 0.41
CA LEU A 313 20.02 -0.50 1.35
C LEU A 313 21.28 -1.02 2.03
N GLY A 314 21.36 -0.87 3.35
CA GLY A 314 22.39 -1.52 4.16
C GLY A 314 22.07 -3.00 4.40
N ASN A 315 23.01 -3.73 5.02
CA ASN A 315 22.81 -5.15 5.42
C ASN A 315 21.70 -5.31 6.48
N TRP A 316 21.32 -4.22 7.14
CA TRP A 316 20.27 -4.16 8.17
C TRP A 316 18.93 -3.62 7.64
N SER A 317 18.86 -3.21 6.37
CA SER A 317 17.59 -2.79 5.78
C SER A 317 16.66 -3.99 5.64
N SER A 318 15.47 -3.88 6.23
CA SER A 318 14.48 -4.96 6.24
C SER A 318 13.67 -4.94 4.95
N VAL A 319 13.38 -6.14 4.42
CA VAL A 319 12.48 -6.35 3.29
C VAL A 319 11.28 -7.13 3.78
N TYR A 320 10.08 -6.64 3.49
CA TYR A 320 8.81 -7.25 3.87
C TYR A 320 8.01 -7.65 2.63
N LEU A 321 7.30 -8.76 2.72
CA LEU A 321 6.36 -9.24 1.71
C LEU A 321 4.94 -9.26 2.26
N THR A 322 4.03 -8.70 1.48
CA THR A 322 2.58 -8.77 1.69
C THR A 322 1.85 -9.02 0.37
N GLY A 323 0.53 -8.84 0.34
CA GLY A 323 -0.27 -9.14 -0.84
C GLY A 323 -0.69 -10.60 -0.97
N GLY A 324 -1.70 -10.84 -1.78
CA GLY A 324 -2.27 -12.17 -1.98
C GLY A 324 -1.59 -13.02 -3.06
N GLY A 325 -0.62 -12.44 -3.79
CA GLY A 325 -0.04 -13.08 -4.98
C GLY A 325 0.93 -14.22 -4.67
N LEU A 326 1.73 -14.07 -3.61
CA LEU A 326 2.76 -15.04 -3.22
C LEU A 326 2.80 -15.29 -1.72
N SER A 327 2.54 -14.29 -0.87
CA SER A 327 2.70 -14.40 0.59
C SER A 327 1.78 -15.45 1.24
N LEU A 328 0.70 -15.84 0.57
CA LEU A 328 -0.21 -16.90 1.01
C LEU A 328 0.30 -18.30 0.67
N ASN A 329 1.28 -18.43 -0.20
CA ASN A 329 1.85 -19.72 -0.58
C ASN A 329 2.89 -20.17 0.44
N ARG A 330 2.80 -21.43 0.87
CA ARG A 330 3.80 -22.02 1.74
C ARG A 330 5.18 -22.03 1.05
N GLY A 331 6.18 -21.48 1.73
CA GLY A 331 7.55 -21.35 1.19
C GLY A 331 7.74 -20.21 0.18
N GLY A 332 6.67 -19.50 -0.25
CA GLY A 332 6.76 -18.42 -1.24
C GLY A 332 7.66 -17.27 -0.81
N ARG A 333 7.58 -16.84 0.45
CA ARG A 333 8.45 -15.81 1.04
C ARG A 333 9.93 -16.25 0.98
N ASP A 334 10.23 -17.48 1.38
CA ASP A 334 11.61 -17.97 1.44
C ASP A 334 12.18 -18.19 0.03
N TYR A 335 11.33 -18.59 -0.92
CA TYR A 335 11.67 -18.65 -2.33
C TYR A 335 12.06 -17.27 -2.88
N LEU A 336 11.22 -16.25 -2.63
CA LEU A 336 11.51 -14.87 -3.01
C LEU A 336 12.79 -14.36 -2.34
N ALA A 337 13.00 -14.65 -1.06
CA ALA A 337 14.21 -14.26 -0.32
C ALA A 337 15.48 -14.83 -1.00
N GLY A 338 15.43 -16.08 -1.44
CA GLY A 338 16.52 -16.70 -2.21
C GLY A 338 16.80 -16.01 -3.54
N LYS A 339 15.76 -15.57 -4.26
CA LYS A 339 15.90 -14.86 -5.54
C LYS A 339 16.42 -13.41 -5.38
N LEU A 340 16.02 -12.74 -4.31
CA LEU A 340 16.48 -11.39 -4.00
C LEU A 340 17.87 -11.35 -3.34
N ASP A 341 18.41 -12.50 -2.95
CA ASP A 341 19.64 -12.63 -2.15
C ASP A 341 19.59 -11.77 -0.87
N ARG A 342 18.40 -11.71 -0.25
CA ARG A 342 18.12 -10.93 0.98
C ARG A 342 17.05 -11.62 1.82
N PRO A 343 17.16 -11.58 3.15
CA PRO A 343 16.06 -12.03 4.01
C PRO A 343 14.79 -11.22 3.75
N VAL A 344 13.68 -11.93 3.54
CA VAL A 344 12.34 -11.34 3.43
C VAL A 344 11.52 -11.74 4.65
N ARG A 345 10.85 -10.76 5.26
CA ARG A 345 10.02 -10.92 6.45
C ARG A 345 8.54 -10.91 6.05
N GLU A 346 7.73 -11.56 6.87
CA GLU A 346 6.27 -11.42 6.79
C GLU A 346 5.85 -10.12 7.49
N THR A 347 4.80 -9.48 6.97
CA THR A 347 4.18 -8.35 7.64
C THR A 347 3.49 -8.79 8.93
N PRO A 348 3.57 -8.00 10.02
CA PRO A 348 2.91 -8.35 11.27
C PRO A 348 1.38 -8.34 11.12
N LYS A 349 0.69 -9.28 11.79
CA LYS A 349 -0.77 -9.28 11.88
C LYS A 349 -1.25 -8.10 12.73
N ARG A 350 -2.11 -7.26 12.20
CA ARG A 350 -2.56 -6.01 12.85
C ARG A 350 -3.99 -6.04 13.37
N THR A 351 -4.85 -6.89 12.81
CA THR A 351 -6.26 -6.99 13.19
C THR A 351 -6.66 -8.44 13.42
N MET A 352 -7.76 -8.66 14.17
CA MET A 352 -8.35 -10.00 14.31
C MET A 352 -9.24 -10.37 13.11
N LYS A 353 -9.82 -9.36 12.44
CA LYS A 353 -10.62 -9.53 11.21
C LYS A 353 -9.78 -9.15 10.00
N LEU A 354 -9.99 -9.83 8.87
CA LEU A 354 -9.30 -9.54 7.60
C LEU A 354 -7.76 -9.59 7.69
N ASN A 355 -7.20 -10.44 8.55
CA ASN A 355 -5.76 -10.52 8.79
C ASN A 355 -4.96 -11.21 7.66
N SER A 356 -5.59 -11.52 6.54
CA SER A 356 -4.93 -12.06 5.37
C SER A 356 -4.13 -10.96 4.65
N PRO A 357 -2.90 -11.24 4.19
CA PRO A 357 -2.11 -10.30 3.37
C PRO A 357 -2.86 -9.79 2.12
N ALA A 358 -3.86 -10.54 1.64
CA ALA A 358 -4.70 -10.12 0.51
C ALA A 358 -5.60 -8.90 0.80
N TYR A 359 -5.62 -8.39 2.02
CA TYR A 359 -6.35 -7.19 2.44
C TYR A 359 -5.43 -6.13 3.03
N ALA A 360 -4.12 -6.26 2.81
CA ALA A 360 -3.13 -5.37 3.40
C ALA A 360 -3.35 -3.91 3.00
N SER A 361 -3.59 -3.66 1.71
CA SER A 361 -3.88 -2.33 1.16
C SER A 361 -5.12 -1.69 1.79
N ALA A 362 -6.24 -2.43 1.87
CA ALA A 362 -7.48 -1.93 2.46
C ALA A 362 -7.34 -1.61 3.96
N LEU A 363 -6.62 -2.45 4.70
CA LEU A 363 -6.36 -2.24 6.13
C LEU A 363 -5.41 -1.06 6.36
N GLY A 364 -4.35 -0.93 5.53
CA GLY A 364 -3.44 0.21 5.57
C GLY A 364 -4.15 1.53 5.26
N LEU A 365 -5.01 1.53 4.24
CA LEU A 365 -5.86 2.67 3.93
C LEU A 365 -6.75 3.05 5.11
N MET A 366 -7.45 2.10 5.72
CA MET A 366 -8.35 2.37 6.85
C MET A 366 -7.58 2.91 8.06
N ASP A 367 -6.40 2.37 8.37
CA ASP A 367 -5.56 2.88 9.47
C ASP A 367 -5.13 4.33 9.23
N LEU A 368 -4.72 4.65 7.99
CA LEU A 368 -4.35 6.03 7.60
C LEU A 368 -5.52 7.00 7.69
N VAL A 369 -6.72 6.58 7.29
CA VAL A 369 -7.96 7.37 7.40
C VAL A 369 -8.29 7.64 8.86
N ILE A 370 -8.29 6.63 9.72
CA ILE A 370 -8.58 6.78 11.15
C ILE A 370 -7.58 7.73 11.79
N ASP A 371 -6.30 7.53 11.52
CA ASP A 371 -5.22 8.39 12.04
C ASP A 371 -5.43 9.86 11.67
N THR A 372 -5.82 10.12 10.42
CA THR A 372 -6.11 11.47 9.93
C THR A 372 -7.34 12.09 10.61
N VAL A 373 -8.44 11.34 10.73
CA VAL A 373 -9.69 11.82 11.36
C VAL A 373 -9.52 12.09 12.85
N GLU A 374 -8.74 11.27 13.57
CA GLU A 374 -8.43 11.50 14.99
C GLU A 374 -7.77 12.86 15.22
N HIS A 375 -6.81 13.20 14.36
CA HIS A 375 -6.04 14.43 14.48
C HIS A 375 -6.81 15.69 14.07
N GLN A 376 -7.84 15.57 13.20
CA GLN A 376 -8.75 16.66 12.87
C GLN A 376 -9.60 17.13 14.06
N HIS A 377 -9.91 16.23 14.99
CA HIS A 377 -10.78 16.51 16.14
C HIS A 377 -10.02 16.97 17.39
N LEU A 378 -8.68 16.97 17.37
CA LEU A 378 -7.89 17.55 18.44
C LEU A 378 -7.92 19.08 18.32
N PRO A 379 -8.18 19.84 19.41
CA PRO A 379 -8.04 21.30 19.37
C PRO A 379 -6.61 21.64 18.97
N SER A 380 -6.45 22.68 18.14
CA SER A 380 -5.15 23.16 17.61
C SER A 380 -4.04 22.98 18.64
N PRO A 381 -2.89 22.40 18.29
CA PRO A 381 -1.88 21.97 19.25
C PRO A 381 -1.35 23.18 20.04
N GLY A 382 -1.89 23.35 21.24
CA GLY A 382 -1.25 24.13 22.26
C GLY A 382 -0.02 23.33 22.72
N LEU A 383 1.19 23.85 22.44
CA LEU A 383 2.48 23.59 23.07
C LEU A 383 2.94 22.12 23.39
N ILE A 384 2.14 21.09 23.15
CA ILE A 384 2.44 19.70 23.56
C ILE A 384 2.30 18.69 22.41
N GLY A 385 1.75 19.07 21.24
CA GLY A 385 1.66 18.20 20.06
C GLY A 385 2.98 18.15 19.30
N GLY A 386 3.53 16.96 19.12
CA GLY A 386 4.78 16.76 18.36
C GLY A 386 4.61 17.07 16.87
N VAL A 387 5.72 17.12 16.15
CA VAL A 387 5.77 17.32 14.68
C VAL A 387 4.87 16.31 13.94
N LYS A 388 4.74 15.08 14.47
CA LYS A 388 3.84 14.05 13.94
C LYS A 388 2.37 14.50 13.91
N ASP A 389 1.88 15.15 14.97
CA ASP A 389 0.48 15.61 15.08
C ASP A 389 0.21 16.78 14.12
N PHE A 390 1.21 17.64 13.89
CA PHE A 390 1.10 18.71 12.90
C PHE A 390 0.97 18.16 11.47
N PHE A 391 1.82 17.22 11.08
CA PHE A 391 1.73 16.64 9.74
C PHE A 391 0.41 15.94 9.51
N ARG A 392 -0.08 15.20 10.48
CA ARG A 392 -1.39 14.54 10.42
C ARG A 392 -2.54 15.53 10.31
N SER A 393 -2.45 16.72 10.92
CA SER A 393 -3.45 17.77 10.78
C SER A 393 -3.44 18.48 9.42
N LEU A 394 -2.31 18.45 8.69
CA LEU A 394 -2.18 19.04 7.35
C LEU A 394 -2.82 18.21 6.22
N PHE A 395 -3.19 16.94 6.49
CA PHE A 395 -3.94 16.09 5.56
C PHE A 395 -5.45 16.30 5.63
N ALA A 396 -5.88 17.22 6.46
CA ALA A 396 -7.26 17.54 6.77
C ALA A 396 -7.83 18.74 5.98
N GLY A 397 -7.15 19.21 4.95
CA GLY A 397 -7.56 20.37 4.15
C GLY A 397 -7.76 20.06 2.68
#